data_1636ea8cbfe2bb0017b7cebd1e262e58
#
_entry.id   1636ea8cbfe2bb0017b7cebd1e262e58
#
_cell.length_a   1.000
_cell.length_b   1.000
_cell.length_c   1.000
_cell.angle_alpha   90.00
_cell.angle_beta   90.00
_cell.angle_gamma   90.00
#
_symmetry.space_group_name_H-M   'P 1'
#
loop_
_entity.id
_entity.type
_entity.pdbx_description
1 polymer ?
#
loop_
_entity_poly.entity_id
_entity_poly.type
_entity_poly.pdbx_seq_one_letter_code
_entity_poly.pdbx_strand_id
1 'polypeptide(L)'
;MYFRGENYMSLKDTSPELFLEFIGIDDFSCPTYKDQFDHLWKDINLGNSENPALYSVTTNDIDGEPLSHIRQKYTFKPAPYQRSKYEFEYLMLSRLQSDCEYYLGYGNRSLRILCDNSIEHHIARMKELWNCFPKNEKPEWLTWEQILEYEKAMSTQN
;
A
#
# COMPACT_ATOMS: atom_id res chain seq x y z
N MET A 1 -15.03 -23.38 43.41
CA MET A 1 -14.81 -22.10 42.75
C MET A 1 -13.47 -21.97 42.06
N TYR A 2 -12.46 -22.62 42.56
CA TYR A 2 -11.11 -22.55 41.96
C TYR A 2 -10.99 -23.33 40.64
N PHE A 3 -11.86 -24.28 40.36
CA PHE A 3 -11.83 -25.12 39.17
C PHE A 3 -12.34 -24.43 37.89
N ARG A 4 -13.08 -23.32 38.02
CA ARG A 4 -13.60 -22.59 36.86
C ARG A 4 -12.52 -21.81 36.15
N GLY A 5 -11.47 -21.37 36.88
CA GLY A 5 -10.36 -20.66 36.26
C GLY A 5 -9.46 -21.55 35.43
N GLU A 6 -9.19 -22.75 35.92
CA GLU A 6 -8.36 -23.74 35.24
C GLU A 6 -9.03 -24.25 33.95
N ASN A 7 -10.34 -24.55 34.02
CA ASN A 7 -11.10 -24.95 32.83
C ASN A 7 -11.18 -23.87 31.77
N TYR A 8 -11.27 -22.63 32.19
CA TYR A 8 -11.29 -21.49 31.26
C TYR A 8 -9.95 -21.29 30.55
N MET A 9 -8.84 -21.47 31.25
CA MET A 9 -7.49 -21.38 30.70
C MET A 9 -7.23 -22.53 29.71
N SER A 10 -7.68 -23.75 30.03
CA SER A 10 -7.56 -24.94 29.18
C SER A 10 -8.29 -24.75 27.84
N LEU A 11 -9.45 -24.12 27.84
CA LEU A 11 -10.23 -23.89 26.63
C LEU A 11 -9.56 -22.87 25.67
N LYS A 12 -8.77 -21.95 26.20
CA LYS A 12 -8.01 -21.00 25.37
C LYS A 12 -6.85 -21.66 24.63
N ASP A 13 -6.24 -22.64 25.27
CA ASP A 13 -5.09 -23.34 24.71
C ASP A 13 -5.47 -24.35 23.61
N THR A 14 -6.77 -24.63 23.42
CA THR A 14 -7.26 -25.57 22.41
C THR A 14 -7.65 -24.90 21.09
N SER A 15 -7.64 -23.56 21.02
CA SER A 15 -7.92 -22.85 19.76
C SER A 15 -6.83 -23.12 18.73
N PRO A 16 -7.18 -23.47 17.47
CA PRO A 16 -6.19 -23.72 16.45
C PRO A 16 -5.39 -22.45 16.11
N GLU A 17 -4.10 -22.66 15.84
CA GLU A 17 -3.27 -21.59 15.29
C GLU A 17 -3.73 -21.24 13.87
N LEU A 18 -3.82 -19.95 13.56
CA LEU A 18 -4.21 -19.48 12.24
C LEU A 18 -2.98 -19.25 11.36
N PHE A 19 -3.10 -19.63 10.10
CA PHE A 19 -2.07 -19.40 9.09
C PHE A 19 -2.61 -18.36 8.11
N LEU A 20 -1.97 -17.19 8.08
CA LEU A 20 -2.48 -16.03 7.38
C LEU A 20 -1.73 -15.82 6.07
N GLU A 21 -2.45 -15.91 4.96
CA GLU A 21 -1.93 -15.64 3.62
C GLU A 21 -2.41 -14.26 3.16
N PHE A 22 -1.48 -13.43 2.71
CA PHE A 22 -1.81 -12.11 2.19
C PHE A 22 -2.61 -12.25 0.88
N ILE A 23 -3.76 -11.58 0.80
CA ILE A 23 -4.63 -11.64 -0.37
C ILE A 23 -4.83 -10.30 -1.07
N GLY A 24 -4.48 -9.19 -0.44
CA GLY A 24 -4.62 -7.87 -1.06
C GLY A 24 -4.74 -6.76 -0.03
N ILE A 25 -4.92 -5.55 -0.53
CA ILE A 25 -5.09 -4.34 0.27
C ILE A 25 -6.49 -3.79 -0.02
N ASP A 26 -7.23 -3.41 1.02
CA ASP A 26 -8.57 -2.85 0.87
C ASP A 26 -8.53 -1.35 0.50
N ASP A 27 -9.70 -0.75 0.30
CA ASP A 27 -9.82 0.65 -0.07
C ASP A 27 -9.33 1.63 1.02
N PHE A 28 -9.14 1.14 2.24
CA PHE A 28 -8.61 1.92 3.37
C PHE A 28 -7.13 1.68 3.61
N SER A 29 -6.44 1.05 2.67
CA SER A 29 -5.02 0.70 2.73
C SER A 29 -4.67 -0.34 3.80
N CYS A 30 -5.66 -1.13 4.24
CA CYS A 30 -5.45 -2.20 5.20
C CYS A 30 -5.04 -3.50 4.48
N PRO A 31 -3.86 -4.04 4.78
CA PRO A 31 -3.52 -5.38 4.30
C PRO A 31 -4.52 -6.41 4.82
N THR A 32 -5.01 -7.25 3.92
CA THR A 32 -6.01 -8.27 4.22
C THR A 32 -5.41 -9.64 4.02
N TYR A 33 -5.70 -10.52 4.97
CA TYR A 33 -5.19 -11.89 5.01
C TYR A 33 -6.35 -12.88 5.08
N LYS A 34 -6.10 -14.09 4.62
CA LYS A 34 -7.07 -15.17 4.67
C LYS A 34 -6.45 -16.32 5.43
N ASP A 35 -7.20 -16.89 6.39
CA ASP A 35 -6.75 -18.06 7.14
C ASP A 35 -7.15 -19.38 6.44
N GLN A 36 -6.75 -20.51 7.02
CA GLN A 36 -7.04 -21.84 6.47
C GLN A 36 -8.52 -22.21 6.50
N PHE A 37 -9.35 -21.43 7.18
CA PHE A 37 -10.81 -21.60 7.23
C PHE A 37 -11.56 -20.63 6.33
N ASP A 38 -10.85 -19.92 5.46
CA ASP A 38 -11.39 -18.90 4.55
C ASP A 38 -11.93 -17.65 5.26
N HIS A 39 -11.55 -17.41 6.52
CA HIS A 39 -11.89 -16.18 7.22
C HIS A 39 -10.88 -15.08 6.90
N LEU A 40 -11.37 -13.86 6.75
CA LEU A 40 -10.55 -12.70 6.45
C LEU A 40 -10.15 -11.95 7.72
N TRP A 41 -8.92 -11.44 7.69
CA TRP A 41 -8.34 -10.67 8.78
C TRP A 41 -7.66 -9.43 8.19
N LYS A 42 -7.97 -8.25 8.75
CA LYS A 42 -7.38 -6.98 8.30
C LYS A 42 -6.39 -6.47 9.32
N ASP A 43 -5.25 -5.98 8.83
CA ASP A 43 -4.30 -5.26 9.66
C ASP A 43 -4.63 -3.77 9.65
N ILE A 44 -5.27 -3.29 10.71
CA ILE A 44 -5.63 -1.87 10.84
C ILE A 44 -4.42 -0.98 11.17
N ASN A 45 -3.26 -1.59 11.41
CA ASN A 45 -2.00 -0.88 11.56
C ASN A 45 -1.24 -0.73 10.24
N LEU A 46 -1.96 -0.89 9.12
CA LEU A 46 -1.55 -0.54 7.76
C LEU A 46 -0.26 -1.21 7.28
N GLY A 47 0.02 -2.42 7.73
CA GLY A 47 1.19 -3.18 7.28
C GLY A 47 2.44 -2.98 8.12
N ASN A 48 2.31 -2.47 9.33
CA ASN A 48 3.41 -2.45 10.29
C ASN A 48 3.62 -3.88 10.83
N SER A 49 4.52 -4.64 10.22
CA SER A 49 4.75 -6.04 10.55
C SER A 49 5.32 -6.25 11.95
N GLU A 50 5.96 -5.24 12.55
CA GLU A 50 6.47 -5.30 13.92
C GLU A 50 5.36 -5.18 14.95
N ASN A 51 4.25 -4.58 14.56
CA ASN A 51 3.12 -4.33 15.47
C ASN A 51 1.78 -4.44 14.70
N PRO A 52 1.47 -5.61 14.12
CA PRO A 52 0.22 -5.79 13.40
C PRO A 52 -0.98 -5.74 14.33
N ALA A 53 -2.08 -5.18 13.86
CA ALA A 53 -3.35 -5.14 14.58
C ALA A 53 -4.42 -5.81 13.72
N LEU A 54 -4.59 -7.11 13.91
CA LEU A 54 -5.46 -7.94 13.08
C LEU A 54 -6.87 -8.01 13.64
N TYR A 55 -7.85 -7.75 12.78
CA TYR A 55 -9.27 -7.76 13.08
C TYR A 55 -10.03 -8.64 12.08
N SER A 56 -11.02 -9.37 12.58
CA SER A 56 -11.96 -10.06 11.71
C SER A 56 -12.76 -9.03 10.91
N VAL A 57 -13.41 -9.49 9.85
CA VAL A 57 -14.04 -8.60 8.88
C VAL A 57 -15.55 -8.86 8.85
N THR A 58 -16.33 -7.78 8.88
CA THR A 58 -17.79 -7.84 8.79
C THR A 58 -18.20 -8.53 7.50
N THR A 59 -19.14 -9.47 7.60
CA THR A 59 -19.62 -10.29 6.48
C THR A 59 -18.55 -11.10 5.75
N ASN A 60 -17.36 -11.17 6.30
CA ASN A 60 -16.22 -11.87 5.69
C ASN A 60 -15.94 -11.43 4.24
N ASP A 61 -16.08 -10.14 3.98
CA ASP A 61 -15.85 -9.52 2.69
C ASP A 61 -14.61 -8.63 2.76
N ILE A 62 -13.82 -8.58 1.70
CA ILE A 62 -12.59 -7.78 1.66
C ILE A 62 -12.85 -6.30 1.94
N ASP A 63 -14.01 -5.79 1.54
CA ASP A 63 -14.42 -4.41 1.79
C ASP A 63 -15.16 -4.22 3.12
N GLY A 64 -15.32 -5.28 3.92
CA GLY A 64 -15.99 -5.22 5.20
C GLY A 64 -15.20 -4.44 6.24
N GLU A 65 -15.92 -3.87 7.21
CA GLU A 65 -15.30 -3.13 8.31
C GLU A 65 -14.66 -4.08 9.32
N PRO A 66 -13.58 -3.63 10.02
CA PRO A 66 -13.00 -4.40 11.10
C PRO A 66 -14.02 -4.64 12.21
N LEU A 67 -14.07 -5.87 12.72
CA LEU A 67 -15.09 -6.28 13.69
C LEU A 67 -14.49 -6.61 15.06
N SER A 68 -13.63 -7.64 15.15
CA SER A 68 -13.09 -8.13 16.42
C SER A 68 -11.60 -8.41 16.31
N HIS A 69 -10.87 -7.99 17.34
CA HIS A 69 -9.42 -8.26 17.42
C HIS A 69 -9.16 -9.76 17.45
N ILE A 70 -8.10 -10.20 16.74
CA ILE A 70 -7.68 -11.59 16.72
C ILE A 70 -7.29 -12.06 18.13
N ARG A 71 -7.73 -13.25 18.49
CA ARG A 71 -7.44 -13.84 19.81
C ARG A 71 -6.56 -15.09 19.71
N GLN A 72 -6.60 -15.76 18.56
CA GLN A 72 -5.82 -16.95 18.30
C GLN A 72 -4.36 -16.61 18.02
N LYS A 73 -3.48 -17.57 18.26
CA LYS A 73 -2.12 -17.48 17.76
C LYS A 73 -2.16 -17.54 16.24
N TYR A 74 -1.26 -16.80 15.59
CA TYR A 74 -1.21 -16.76 14.13
C TYR A 74 0.22 -16.71 13.65
N THR A 75 0.40 -17.19 12.42
CA THR A 75 1.66 -17.13 11.69
C THR A 75 1.37 -16.67 10.27
N PHE A 76 2.15 -15.73 9.77
CA PHE A 76 2.04 -15.29 8.38
C PHE A 76 2.73 -16.30 7.45
N LYS A 77 2.08 -16.64 6.34
CA LYS A 77 2.61 -17.56 5.34
C LYS A 77 2.45 -16.98 3.93
N PRO A 78 3.55 -16.78 3.18
CA PRO A 78 4.93 -17.03 3.57
C PRO A 78 5.50 -15.95 4.50
N ALA A 79 4.95 -14.72 4.46
CA ALA A 79 5.42 -13.59 5.24
C ALA A 79 4.33 -12.53 5.35
N PRO A 80 4.38 -11.64 6.35
CA PRO A 80 3.44 -10.52 6.42
C PRO A 80 3.72 -9.54 5.28
N TYR A 81 2.68 -8.85 4.85
CA TYR A 81 2.82 -7.73 3.94
C TYR A 81 3.62 -6.63 4.63
N GLN A 82 4.61 -6.12 3.94
CA GLN A 82 5.39 -4.98 4.41
C GLN A 82 5.14 -3.78 3.51
N ARG A 83 4.75 -2.69 4.12
CA ARG A 83 4.60 -1.43 3.43
C ARG A 83 5.96 -0.95 2.95
N SER A 84 6.04 -0.51 1.70
CA SER A 84 7.26 0.06 1.17
C SER A 84 7.57 1.37 1.90
N LYS A 85 8.82 1.56 2.33
CA LYS A 85 9.25 2.85 2.90
C LYS A 85 9.27 3.98 1.88
N TYR A 86 9.10 3.65 0.59
CA TYR A 86 9.06 4.62 -0.50
C TYR A 86 7.63 4.87 -1.02
N GLU A 87 6.61 4.46 -0.29
CA GLU A 87 5.22 4.59 -0.73
C GLU A 87 4.84 6.05 -1.04
N PHE A 88 5.27 6.96 -0.19
CA PHE A 88 5.03 8.39 -0.40
C PHE A 88 5.67 8.87 -1.70
N GLU A 89 6.92 8.49 -1.94
CA GLU A 89 7.65 8.86 -3.14
C GLU A 89 7.03 8.28 -4.40
N TYR A 90 6.52 7.04 -4.34
CA TYR A 90 5.77 6.44 -5.45
C TYR A 90 4.50 7.24 -5.77
N LEU A 91 3.74 7.59 -4.75
CA LEU A 91 2.51 8.37 -4.92
C LEU A 91 2.79 9.74 -5.51
N MET A 92 3.82 10.41 -5.02
CA MET A 92 4.22 11.73 -5.52
C MET A 92 4.67 11.65 -6.98
N LEU A 93 5.48 10.67 -7.32
CA LEU A 93 5.96 10.49 -8.70
C LEU A 93 4.82 10.15 -9.65
N SER A 94 3.90 9.29 -9.22
CA SER A 94 2.71 8.95 -10.00
C SER A 94 1.84 10.17 -10.28
N ARG A 95 1.67 11.03 -9.28
CA ARG A 95 0.92 12.28 -9.43
C ARG A 95 1.60 13.22 -10.44
N LEU A 96 2.91 13.37 -10.32
CA LEU A 96 3.66 14.22 -11.24
C LEU A 96 3.60 13.72 -12.69
N GLN A 97 3.62 12.40 -12.87
CA GLN A 97 3.41 11.78 -14.18
C GLN A 97 2.01 12.10 -14.73
N SER A 98 0.99 11.97 -13.92
CA SER A 98 -0.39 12.30 -14.32
C SER A 98 -0.51 13.77 -14.70
N ASP A 99 0.18 14.65 -13.99
CA ASP A 99 0.21 16.08 -14.31
C ASP A 99 0.88 16.36 -15.67
N CYS A 100 1.92 15.61 -16.02
CA CYS A 100 2.54 15.69 -17.36
C CYS A 100 1.55 15.31 -18.45
N GLU A 101 0.85 14.20 -18.26
CA GLU A 101 -0.14 13.71 -19.23
C GLU A 101 -1.30 14.68 -19.38
N TYR A 102 -1.78 15.24 -18.27
CA TYR A 102 -2.83 16.25 -18.29
C TYR A 102 -2.37 17.51 -19.01
N TYR A 103 -1.15 17.98 -18.71
CA TYR A 103 -0.56 19.15 -19.37
C TYR A 103 -0.51 18.96 -20.89
N LEU A 104 -0.09 17.79 -21.36
CA LEU A 104 0.01 17.50 -22.80
C LEU A 104 -1.34 17.23 -23.44
N GLY A 105 -2.36 16.90 -22.66
CA GLY A 105 -3.71 16.58 -23.14
C GLY A 105 -4.73 17.65 -22.77
N TYR A 106 -5.63 17.29 -21.87
CA TYR A 106 -6.77 18.15 -21.52
C TYR A 106 -6.40 19.46 -20.85
N GLY A 107 -5.21 19.55 -20.27
CA GLY A 107 -4.73 20.77 -19.60
C GLY A 107 -4.26 21.87 -20.54
N ASN A 108 -4.23 21.62 -21.85
CA ASN A 108 -3.87 22.61 -22.87
C ASN A 108 -2.56 23.36 -22.58
N ARG A 109 -1.56 22.66 -22.08
CA ARG A 109 -0.24 23.20 -21.75
C ARG A 109 -0.27 24.32 -20.71
N SER A 110 -1.23 24.27 -19.78
CA SER A 110 -1.31 25.23 -18.68
C SER A 110 -0.20 24.97 -17.65
N LEU A 111 0.68 25.93 -17.44
CA LEU A 111 1.75 25.82 -16.46
C LEU A 111 1.24 25.71 -15.02
N ARG A 112 0.00 26.12 -14.75
CA ARG A 112 -0.60 26.07 -13.41
C ARG A 112 -0.75 24.65 -12.87
N ILE A 113 -0.75 23.65 -13.76
CA ILE A 113 -0.84 22.24 -13.40
C ILE A 113 0.48 21.73 -12.83
N LEU A 114 1.58 22.35 -13.21
CA LEU A 114 2.93 21.86 -12.95
C LEU A 114 3.49 22.39 -11.62
N CYS A 115 4.42 21.64 -11.07
CA CYS A 115 5.20 22.03 -9.89
C CYS A 115 5.86 23.40 -10.12
N ASP A 116 5.64 24.34 -9.21
CA ASP A 116 6.15 25.71 -9.29
C ASP A 116 5.81 26.44 -10.62
N ASN A 117 4.75 26.01 -11.30
CA ASN A 117 4.35 26.55 -12.61
C ASN A 117 5.49 26.50 -13.64
N SER A 118 6.34 25.49 -13.57
CA SER A 118 7.55 25.37 -14.38
C SER A 118 7.77 23.96 -14.89
N ILE A 119 7.95 23.80 -16.19
CA ILE A 119 8.32 22.53 -16.80
C ILE A 119 9.64 22.03 -16.22
N GLU A 120 10.63 22.89 -16.12
CA GLU A 120 11.96 22.53 -15.60
C GLU A 120 11.90 22.02 -14.17
N HIS A 121 11.17 22.70 -13.28
CA HIS A 121 11.03 22.30 -11.89
C HIS A 121 10.26 21.00 -11.75
N HIS A 122 9.21 20.84 -12.56
CA HIS A 122 8.39 19.64 -12.56
C HIS A 122 9.20 18.40 -12.94
N ILE A 123 9.93 18.47 -14.05
CA ILE A 123 10.77 17.38 -14.53
C ILE A 123 11.94 17.11 -13.57
N ALA A 124 12.57 18.18 -13.05
CA ALA A 124 13.64 18.03 -12.05
C ALA A 124 13.15 17.29 -10.82
N ARG A 125 11.93 17.58 -10.35
CA ARG A 125 11.33 16.89 -9.20
C ARG A 125 11.06 15.41 -9.51
N MET A 126 10.59 15.11 -10.72
CA MET A 126 10.39 13.71 -11.14
C MET A 126 11.70 12.94 -11.16
N LYS A 127 12.76 13.54 -11.70
CA LYS A 127 14.10 12.93 -11.73
C LYS A 127 14.65 12.69 -10.32
N GLU A 128 14.48 13.65 -9.43
CA GLU A 128 14.88 13.54 -8.03
C GLU A 128 14.16 12.37 -7.33
N LEU A 129 12.84 12.28 -7.46
CA LEU A 129 12.06 11.20 -6.89
C LEU A 129 12.46 9.85 -7.46
N TRP A 130 12.63 9.76 -8.78
CA TRP A 130 13.02 8.52 -9.44
C TRP A 130 14.37 8.02 -8.93
N ASN A 131 15.30 8.94 -8.70
CA ASN A 131 16.64 8.61 -8.17
C ASN A 131 16.62 8.24 -6.69
N CYS A 132 15.57 8.56 -5.93
CA CYS A 132 15.43 8.14 -4.55
C CYS A 132 15.27 6.63 -4.39
N PHE A 133 14.71 5.96 -5.40
CA PHE A 133 14.46 4.52 -5.32
C PHE A 133 15.74 3.74 -5.57
N PRO A 134 16.01 2.68 -4.76
CA PRO A 134 17.09 1.75 -5.06
C PRO A 134 16.89 1.09 -6.43
N LYS A 135 17.96 0.57 -6.99
CA LYS A 135 17.94 -0.04 -8.33
C LYS A 135 16.88 -1.14 -8.48
N ASN A 136 16.67 -1.93 -7.43
CA ASN A 136 15.69 -3.04 -7.43
C ASN A 136 14.27 -2.60 -7.07
N GLU A 137 14.07 -1.32 -6.70
CA GLU A 137 12.77 -0.77 -6.33
C GLU A 137 12.34 0.37 -7.26
N LYS A 138 12.99 0.53 -8.40
CA LYS A 138 12.54 1.49 -9.40
C LYS A 138 11.13 1.15 -9.87
N PRO A 139 10.25 2.16 -10.08
CA PRO A 139 8.89 1.88 -10.53
C PRO A 139 8.88 1.22 -11.90
N GLU A 140 8.05 0.19 -12.06
CA GLU A 140 7.87 -0.49 -13.36
C GLU A 140 7.04 0.36 -14.32
N TRP A 141 6.17 1.23 -13.78
CA TRP A 141 5.22 2.04 -14.54
C TRP A 141 5.82 3.34 -15.07
N LEU A 142 7.07 3.68 -14.73
CA LEU A 142 7.76 4.88 -15.21
C LEU A 142 9.26 4.64 -15.29
N THR A 143 9.80 4.73 -16.49
CA THR A 143 11.25 4.61 -16.74
C THR A 143 11.90 6.00 -16.80
N TRP A 144 13.22 6.02 -16.65
CA TRP A 144 14.00 7.25 -16.85
C TRP A 144 13.82 7.82 -18.24
N GLU A 145 13.82 6.94 -19.25
CA GLU A 145 13.62 7.33 -20.65
C GLU A 145 12.26 8.00 -20.86
N GLN A 146 11.22 7.50 -20.18
CA GLN A 146 9.89 8.11 -20.26
C GLN A 146 9.87 9.51 -19.64
N ILE A 147 10.62 9.73 -18.54
CA ILE A 147 10.75 11.08 -17.96
C ILE A 147 11.40 12.03 -18.97
N LEU A 148 12.45 11.56 -19.68
CA LEU A 148 13.11 12.37 -20.72
C LEU A 148 12.17 12.64 -21.91
N GLU A 149 11.31 11.69 -22.26
CA GLU A 149 10.30 11.91 -23.30
C GLU A 149 9.27 12.95 -22.89
N TYR A 150 8.82 12.95 -21.63
CA TYR A 150 7.95 14.01 -21.12
C TYR A 150 8.64 15.37 -21.19
N GLU A 151 9.89 15.45 -20.77
CA GLU A 151 10.67 16.70 -20.83
C GLU A 151 10.72 17.25 -22.24
N LYS A 152 11.02 16.40 -23.21
CA LYS A 152 11.09 16.78 -24.62
C LYS A 152 9.72 17.24 -25.16
N ALA A 153 8.68 16.45 -24.91
CA ALA A 153 7.34 16.73 -25.41
C ALA A 153 6.77 18.04 -24.79
N MET A 154 7.01 18.27 -23.51
CA MET A 154 6.52 19.45 -22.82
C MET A 154 7.29 20.71 -23.21
N SER A 155 8.57 20.59 -23.50
CA SER A 155 9.43 21.72 -23.90
C SER A 155 9.29 22.10 -25.37
N THR A 156 8.73 21.21 -26.18
CA THR A 156 8.55 21.47 -27.63
C THR A 156 7.23 22.20 -27.83
N GLN A 157 7.30 23.40 -28.39
CA GLN A 157 6.11 24.18 -28.78
C GLN A 157 5.66 23.70 -30.19
N ASN A 158 4.37 23.47 -30.32
CA ASN A 158 3.77 23.18 -31.62
C ASN A 158 3.37 24.49 -32.34
#